data_6ed847146f20dba21d4a56ed446c417f
#
_entry.id   6ed847146f20dba21d4a56ed446c417f
#
_cell.length_a   1.000
_cell.length_b   1.000
_cell.length_c   1.000
_cell.angle_alpha   90.00
_cell.angle_beta   90.00
_cell.angle_gamma   90.00
#
_symmetry.space_group_name_H-M   'P 1'
#
loop_
_entity.id
_entity.type
_entity.pdbx_description
1 polymer ?
#
loop_
_entity_poly.entity_id
_entity_poly.type
_entity_poly.pdbx_seq_one_letter_code
_entity_poly.pdbx_strand_id
1 'polypeptide(L)'
;MSVQGKLEVTIKINELPAISSKDKHGWVTFEIDCEGRIFSATVKPKVFKKLEDAQANFPMWVAAIAGKMGEATETGFVLLEPNIQVFEKKPKEAKPAELASPS
;
A
#
# COMPACT_ATOMS: atom_id res chain seq x y z
N MET A 1 -4.76 21.37 26.70
CA MET A 1 -3.71 20.85 26.06
C MET A 1 -3.95 19.59 25.42
N SER A 2 -3.29 19.27 24.33
CA SER A 2 -3.55 18.03 23.66
C SER A 2 -2.46 17.04 23.97
N VAL A 3 -2.80 15.78 23.88
CA VAL A 3 -1.86 14.70 24.00
C VAL A 3 -1.26 14.45 22.62
N GLN A 4 0.03 14.25 22.57
CA GLN A 4 0.67 13.90 21.31
C GLN A 4 0.41 12.45 20.99
N GLY A 5 -0.04 12.19 19.78
CA GLY A 5 -0.24 10.84 19.34
C GLY A 5 0.56 10.58 18.09
N LYS A 6 0.60 9.33 17.71
CA LYS A 6 1.30 8.91 16.51
C LYS A 6 0.25 8.54 15.46
N LEU A 7 0.27 9.23 14.35
CA LEU A 7 -0.69 8.98 13.29
C LEU A 7 -0.05 8.07 12.25
N GLU A 8 -0.65 6.92 12.05
CA GLU A 8 -0.17 5.97 11.05
C GLU A 8 -1.32 5.61 10.14
N VAL A 9 -1.00 5.38 8.89
CA VAL A 9 -1.98 5.04 7.88
C VAL A 9 -1.62 3.67 7.31
N THR A 10 -2.60 2.80 7.18
CA THR A 10 -2.41 1.51 6.53
C THR A 10 -3.42 1.37 5.41
N ILE A 11 -2.93 1.12 4.22
CA ILE A 11 -3.75 0.99 3.03
C ILE A 11 -3.59 -0.42 2.51
N LYS A 12 -4.69 -1.07 2.20
CA LYS A 12 -4.64 -2.42 1.65
C LYS A 12 -5.08 -2.39 0.19
N ILE A 13 -4.30 -3.03 -0.66
CA ILE A 13 -4.62 -3.12 -2.07
C ILE A 13 -4.50 -4.57 -2.50
N ASN A 14 -5.21 -4.92 -3.56
CA ASN A 14 -5.13 -6.25 -4.14
C ASN A 14 -4.88 -6.19 -5.63
N GLU A 15 -4.43 -5.06 -6.11
CA GLU A 15 -4.08 -4.87 -7.51
C GLU A 15 -2.81 -4.05 -7.58
N LEU A 16 -2.08 -4.24 -8.65
CA LEU A 16 -0.85 -3.48 -8.86
C LEU A 16 -1.23 -2.03 -9.20
N PRO A 17 -0.78 -1.05 -8.43
CA PRO A 17 -1.12 0.34 -8.74
C PRO A 17 -0.35 0.82 -9.96
N ALA A 18 -0.94 1.77 -10.66
CA ALA A 18 -0.27 2.38 -11.79
C ALA A 18 0.84 3.29 -11.29
N ILE A 19 1.96 3.27 -11.99
CA ILE A 19 3.08 4.13 -11.65
C ILE A 19 2.80 5.53 -12.15
N SER A 20 2.85 6.52 -11.24
CA SER A 20 2.69 7.90 -11.62
C SER A 20 3.98 8.48 -12.20
N SER A 21 5.11 8.14 -11.59
CA SER A 21 6.38 8.64 -12.07
C SER A 21 7.51 7.82 -11.51
N LYS A 22 8.67 7.96 -12.09
CA LYS A 22 9.92 7.40 -11.58
C LYS A 22 10.95 8.51 -11.59
N ASP A 23 11.77 8.55 -10.55
CA ASP A 23 12.84 9.53 -10.57
C ASP A 23 14.08 8.92 -11.21
N LYS A 24 15.16 9.70 -11.23
CA LYS A 24 16.37 9.26 -11.92
C LYS A 24 17.07 8.12 -11.20
N HIS A 25 16.71 7.86 -9.96
CA HIS A 25 17.27 6.74 -9.22
C HIS A 25 16.40 5.51 -9.32
N GLY A 26 15.31 5.58 -10.06
CA GLY A 26 14.41 4.45 -10.20
C GLY A 26 13.36 4.34 -9.12
N TRP A 27 13.32 5.28 -8.17
CA TRP A 27 12.25 5.26 -7.17
C TRP A 27 10.91 5.48 -7.85
N VAL A 28 9.94 4.77 -7.39
CA VAL A 28 8.63 4.71 -8.04
C VAL A 28 7.62 5.45 -7.20
N THR A 29 6.87 6.35 -7.82
CA THR A 29 5.76 7.03 -7.17
C THR A 29 4.47 6.49 -7.76
N PHE A 30 3.55 6.11 -6.89
CA PHE A 30 2.25 5.65 -7.33
C PHE A 30 1.18 6.25 -6.45
N GLU A 31 -0.05 6.20 -6.94
CA GLU A 31 -1.18 6.78 -6.23
C GLU A 31 -2.22 5.73 -5.99
N ILE A 32 -2.88 5.81 -4.85
CA ILE A 32 -3.91 4.87 -4.45
C ILE A 32 -5.14 5.67 -4.06
N ASP A 33 -6.25 5.36 -4.69
CA ASP A 33 -7.53 6.00 -4.38
C ASP A 33 -8.15 5.29 -3.19
N CYS A 34 -8.22 5.99 -2.08
CA CYS A 34 -8.77 5.45 -0.85
C CYS A 34 -10.08 6.16 -0.57
N GLU A 35 -11.14 5.64 -1.14
CA GLU A 35 -12.49 6.17 -0.88
C GLU A 35 -12.57 7.66 -1.23
N GLY A 36 -12.00 8.00 -2.38
CA GLY A 36 -12.06 9.36 -2.85
C GLY A 36 -10.87 10.22 -2.48
N ARG A 37 -10.00 9.71 -1.62
CA ARG A 37 -8.77 10.43 -1.29
C ARG A 37 -7.61 9.72 -1.94
N ILE A 38 -6.74 10.50 -2.57
CA ILE A 38 -5.61 9.92 -3.29
C ILE A 38 -4.38 9.98 -2.41
N PHE A 39 -3.84 8.83 -2.08
CA PHE A 39 -2.58 8.76 -1.33
C PHE A 39 -1.45 8.51 -2.29
N SER A 40 -0.42 9.32 -2.20
CA SER A 40 0.74 9.23 -3.06
C SER A 40 1.90 8.67 -2.24
N ALA A 41 2.57 7.68 -2.78
CA ALA A 41 3.69 7.05 -2.08
C ALA A 41 4.85 6.86 -3.05
N THR A 42 6.05 7.04 -2.53
CA THR A 42 7.27 6.84 -3.31
C THR A 42 8.11 5.78 -2.61
N VAL A 43 8.48 4.74 -3.33
CA VAL A 43 9.22 3.63 -2.77
C VAL A 43 10.41 3.30 -3.64
N LYS A 44 11.38 2.60 -3.06
CA LYS A 44 12.53 2.13 -3.80
C LYS A 44 12.11 1.10 -4.83
N PRO A 45 12.90 0.96 -5.91
CA PRO A 45 12.53 -0.01 -6.95
C PRO A 45 12.35 -1.42 -6.42
N LYS A 46 13.21 -1.85 -5.52
CA LYS A 46 13.09 -3.22 -5.02
C LYS A 46 11.85 -3.41 -4.15
N VAL A 47 11.36 -2.34 -3.54
CA VAL A 47 10.13 -2.43 -2.75
C VAL A 47 8.93 -2.56 -3.67
N PHE A 48 8.90 -1.77 -4.75
CA PHE A 48 7.82 -1.87 -5.71
C PHE A 48 7.84 -3.22 -6.41
N LYS A 49 9.03 -3.79 -6.58
CA LYS A 49 9.15 -5.09 -7.23
C LYS A 49 8.42 -6.17 -6.45
N LYS A 50 8.27 -6.03 -5.15
CA LYS A 50 7.48 -6.98 -4.38
C LYS A 50 6.04 -7.03 -4.88
N LEU A 51 5.49 -5.89 -5.25
CA LEU A 51 4.13 -5.85 -5.79
C LEU A 51 4.08 -6.48 -7.18
N GLU A 52 5.09 -6.18 -7.99
CA GLU A 52 5.14 -6.75 -9.32
C GLU A 52 5.28 -8.27 -9.27
N ASP A 53 6.10 -8.76 -8.35
CA ASP A 53 6.27 -10.19 -8.21
C ASP A 53 4.98 -10.86 -7.74
N ALA A 54 4.26 -10.20 -6.85
CA ALA A 54 2.99 -10.75 -6.37
C ALA A 54 2.00 -10.83 -7.53
N GLN A 55 1.93 -9.78 -8.33
CA GLN A 55 1.03 -9.75 -9.46
C GLN A 55 1.36 -10.87 -10.46
N ALA A 56 2.64 -11.16 -10.64
CA ALA A 56 3.07 -12.16 -11.60
C ALA A 56 2.94 -13.58 -11.07
N ASN A 57 3.11 -13.77 -9.77
CA ASN A 57 3.26 -15.12 -9.22
C ASN A 57 2.06 -15.62 -8.44
N PHE A 58 1.21 -14.75 -7.96
CA PHE A 58 0.07 -15.17 -7.13
C PHE A 58 -1.22 -14.87 -7.85
N PRO A 59 -2.13 -15.84 -7.93
CA PRO A 59 -3.45 -15.56 -8.52
C PRO A 59 -4.26 -14.59 -7.68
N MET A 60 -4.07 -14.62 -6.37
CA MET A 60 -4.75 -13.69 -5.46
C MET A 60 -3.75 -13.25 -4.42
N TRP A 61 -3.77 -11.97 -4.12
CA TRP A 61 -2.84 -11.43 -3.12
C TRP A 61 -3.42 -10.14 -2.56
N VAL A 62 -2.85 -9.72 -1.44
CA VAL A 62 -3.17 -8.43 -0.85
C VAL A 62 -1.87 -7.85 -0.35
N ALA A 63 -1.73 -6.55 -0.45
CA ALA A 63 -0.57 -5.85 0.07
C ALA A 63 -1.03 -4.81 1.06
N ALA A 64 -0.28 -4.68 2.14
CA ALA A 64 -0.52 -3.65 3.13
C ALA A 64 0.59 -2.62 3.01
N ILE A 65 0.20 -1.38 2.79
CA ILE A 65 1.13 -0.27 2.67
C ILE A 65 0.92 0.62 3.88
N ALA A 66 1.90 0.64 4.75
CA ALA A 66 1.80 1.41 5.98
C ALA A 66 2.78 2.56 5.93
N GLY A 67 2.40 3.68 6.52
CA GLY A 67 3.28 4.82 6.56
C GLY A 67 2.69 5.91 7.42
N LYS A 68 3.34 7.04 7.42
CA LYS A 68 2.87 8.20 8.17
C LYS A 68 2.16 9.14 7.23
N MET A 69 1.14 9.81 7.75
CA MET A 69 0.43 10.79 6.96
C MET A 69 1.29 12.03 6.80
N GLY A 70 1.56 12.38 5.56
CA GLY A 70 2.38 13.54 5.27
C GLY A 70 1.52 14.72 4.88
N GLU A 71 2.04 15.54 3.98
CA GLU A 71 1.36 16.76 3.59
C GLU A 71 0.09 16.47 2.82
N ALA A 72 -0.89 17.33 3.00
CA ALA A 72 -2.11 17.25 2.23
C ALA A 72 -1.84 17.71 0.80
N THR A 73 -2.48 17.04 -0.15
CA THR A 73 -2.44 17.44 -1.54
C THR A 73 -3.82 17.90 -1.93
N GLU A 74 -4.01 18.28 -3.17
CA GLU A 74 -5.32 18.70 -3.64
C GLU A 74 -6.35 17.59 -3.55
N THR A 75 -5.91 16.34 -3.67
CA THR A 75 -6.83 15.23 -3.74
C THR A 75 -6.70 14.27 -2.57
N GLY A 76 -5.71 14.46 -1.71
CA GLY A 76 -5.50 13.56 -0.59
C GLY A 76 -4.26 13.90 0.17
N PHE A 77 -3.39 12.92 0.38
CA PHE A 77 -2.21 13.09 1.21
C PHE A 77 -1.03 12.34 0.64
N VAL A 78 0.16 12.77 1.04
CA VAL A 78 1.38 12.04 0.75
C VAL A 78 1.63 11.07 1.89
N LEU A 79 2.00 9.85 1.56
CA LEU A 79 2.33 8.84 2.56
C LEU A 79 3.84 8.84 2.76
N LEU A 80 4.27 9.09 3.99
CA LEU A 80 5.69 9.17 4.32
C LEU A 80 6.21 7.84 4.81
N GLU A 81 7.44 7.53 4.44
CA GLU A 81 8.12 6.31 4.89
C GLU A 81 7.26 5.07 4.64
N PRO A 82 6.79 4.89 3.41
CA PRO A 82 5.91 3.76 3.15
C PRO A 82 6.64 2.44 3.28
N ASN A 83 5.95 1.48 3.84
CA ASN A 83 6.46 0.13 4.00
C ASN A 83 5.42 -0.82 3.43
N ILE A 84 5.83 -1.72 2.56
CA ILE A 84 4.91 -2.60 1.86
C ILE A 84 5.14 -4.05 2.29
N GLN A 85 4.06 -4.70 2.67
CA GLN A 85 4.07 -6.13 2.96
C GLN A 85 3.06 -6.80 2.07
N VAL A 86 3.45 -7.91 1.46
CA VAL A 86 2.60 -8.62 0.52
C VAL A 86 2.24 -9.98 1.11
N PHE A 87 0.98 -10.33 1.00
CA PHE A 87 0.48 -11.61 1.49
C PHE A 87 -0.23 -12.32 0.35
N GLU A 88 0.13 -13.57 0.13
CA GLU A 88 -0.59 -14.39 -0.84
C GLU A 88 -1.91 -14.81 -0.23
N LYS A 89 -3.00 -14.70 -0.98
CA LYS A 89 -4.30 -15.18 -0.54
C LYS A 89 -4.58 -16.50 -1.21
N LYS A 90 -4.90 -17.49 -0.42
CA LYS A 90 -5.24 -18.78 -0.96
C LYS A 90 -6.70 -18.79 -1.33
N PRO A 91 -7.00 -19.25 -2.49
CA PRO A 91 -8.38 -19.19 -2.89
C PRO A 91 -9.24 -20.16 -2.17
N LYS A 92 -8.93 -21.10 -1.51
CA LYS A 92 -9.81 -21.90 -0.96
C LYS A 92 -9.91 -21.99 0.33
N GLU A 93 -10.35 -22.52 0.71
CA GLU A 93 -10.58 -22.71 1.71
C GLU A 93 -10.90 -22.06 2.53
N ALA A 94 -11.06 -21.68 2.64
CA ALA A 94 -11.36 -20.94 3.35
C ALA A 94 -11.75 -21.12 4.51
N LYS A 95 -11.77 -21.16 4.95
CA LYS A 95 -12.10 -21.31 5.95
C LYS A 95 -12.34 -20.42 6.66
N PRO A 96 -12.74 -20.41 7.11
CA PRO A 96 -13.31 -19.64 7.92
C PRO A 96 -12.48 -18.93 8.66
N ALA A 97 -11.79 -19.43 8.90
CA ALA A 97 -11.07 -18.79 9.66
C ALA A 97 -10.76 -17.56 9.30
N GLU A 98 -10.68 -17.46 8.54
CA GLU A 98 -10.36 -16.39 8.23
C GLU A 98 -10.99 -15.48 8.64
N LEU A 99 -11.67 -15.63 8.86
CA LEU A 99 -12.34 -14.78 9.22
C LEU A 99 -11.89 -14.13 10.12
N ALA A 100 -11.48 -14.49 10.49
CA ALA A 100 -11.13 -13.92 11.47
C ALA A 100 -10.21 -12.98 11.23
N SER A 101 -9.70 -12.92 10.66
CA SER A 101 -8.87 -12.11 10.54
C SER A 101 -9.06 -11.03 10.48
N PRO A 102 -9.05 -10.55 10.76
CA PRO A 102 -9.31 -9.55 10.71
C PRO A 102 -8.73 -8.72 10.25
N SER A 103 -8.60 -8.67 10.00
CA SER A 103 -8.20 -7.85 9.60
C SER A 103 -7.67 -7.33 9.65
#